data_23e34df04ec8b78efdacf8ab00ca49f5
#
_entry.id   23e34df04ec8b78efdacf8ab00ca49f5
#
_cell.length_a   1.000
_cell.length_b   1.000
_cell.length_c   1.000
_cell.angle_alpha   90.00
_cell.angle_beta   90.00
_cell.angle_gamma   90.00
#
_symmetry.space_group_name_H-M   'P 1'
#
loop_
_entity.id
_entity.type
_entity.pdbx_description
1 polymer ?
#
loop_
_entity_poly.entity_id
_entity_poly.type
_entity_poly.pdbx_seq_one_letter_code
_entity_poly.pdbx_strand_id
1 'polypeptide(L)'
;HDLKKEFAKNLQIWNAVLDSLTLSIRFENPEVLFQVGSSELNDHFKNILDSFFPRFLQILTDPKYKNYIEEIRIEGHTSSEWFGESSPRQAYFNNMELSQDRTRNVLEYILSKINDEDLFNWAKSRLTANGLSSSKLIYNNDLSENKERSRRVEFKIKTNAEKQIIRILEQSKK
;
A
#
# COMPACT_ATOMS: atom_id res chain seq x y z
N HIS A 1 -10.12 1.06 -14.01
CA HIS A 1 -9.91 1.85 -15.23
C HIS A 1 -9.37 3.26 -14.86
N ASP A 2 -10.05 4.00 -14.00
CA ASP A 2 -9.74 5.40 -13.68
C ASP A 2 -8.37 5.57 -13.03
N LEU A 3 -7.97 4.69 -12.09
CA LEU A 3 -6.60 4.67 -11.53
C LEU A 3 -5.53 4.50 -12.61
N LYS A 4 -5.75 3.60 -13.57
CA LYS A 4 -4.81 3.37 -14.68
C LYS A 4 -4.70 4.61 -15.57
N LYS A 5 -5.83 5.23 -15.89
CA LYS A 5 -5.87 6.45 -16.71
C LYS A 5 -5.15 7.60 -16.01
N GLU A 6 -5.39 7.76 -14.71
CA GLU A 6 -4.81 8.85 -13.92
C GLU A 6 -3.29 8.72 -13.76
N PHE A 7 -2.81 7.51 -13.42
CA PHE A 7 -1.43 7.31 -13.03
C PHE A 7 -0.51 6.75 -14.13
N ALA A 8 -1.03 6.41 -15.32
CA ALA A 8 -0.25 5.75 -16.38
C ALA A 8 1.10 6.42 -16.69
N LYS A 9 1.14 7.77 -16.71
CA LYS A 9 2.35 8.53 -16.99
C LYS A 9 3.33 8.59 -15.80
N ASN A 10 2.83 8.40 -14.60
CA ASN A 10 3.61 8.54 -13.38
C ASN A 10 4.21 7.21 -12.90
N LEU A 11 3.56 6.07 -13.20
CA LEU A 11 3.97 4.75 -12.68
C LEU A 11 5.44 4.44 -12.97
N GLN A 12 5.90 4.69 -14.18
CA GLN A 12 7.30 4.45 -14.55
C GLN A 12 8.26 5.38 -13.80
N ILE A 13 7.91 6.67 -13.68
CA ILE A 13 8.72 7.69 -13.01
C ILE A 13 8.86 7.36 -11.51
N TRP A 14 7.79 6.84 -10.91
CA TRP A 14 7.73 6.50 -9.49
C TRP A 14 8.25 5.09 -9.18
N ASN A 15 8.71 4.35 -10.19
CA ASN A 15 9.02 2.93 -10.05
C ASN A 15 7.86 2.17 -9.39
N ALA A 16 6.65 2.42 -9.88
CA ALA A 16 5.42 1.88 -9.33
C ALA A 16 4.68 1.00 -10.35
N VAL A 17 3.96 0.03 -9.83
CA VAL A 17 3.14 -0.91 -10.61
C VAL A 17 1.70 -0.84 -10.12
N LEU A 18 0.77 -0.66 -11.06
CA LEU A 18 -0.67 -0.80 -10.80
C LEU A 18 -1.10 -2.23 -11.14
N ASP A 19 -1.58 -2.95 -10.14
CA ASP A 19 -2.22 -4.26 -10.31
C ASP A 19 -3.74 -4.09 -10.29
N SER A 20 -4.36 -4.29 -11.45
CA SER A 20 -5.82 -4.15 -11.62
C SER A 20 -6.62 -5.32 -11.04
N LEU A 21 -5.99 -6.48 -10.83
CA LEU A 21 -6.64 -7.66 -10.26
C LEU A 21 -6.75 -7.55 -8.74
N THR A 22 -5.68 -7.07 -8.11
CA THR A 22 -5.64 -6.89 -6.65
C THR A 22 -6.07 -5.49 -6.21
N LEU A 23 -6.34 -4.57 -7.16
CA LEU A 23 -6.62 -3.16 -6.93
C LEU A 23 -5.55 -2.50 -6.05
N SER A 24 -4.28 -2.73 -6.39
CA SER A 24 -3.17 -2.16 -5.64
C SER A 24 -2.23 -1.31 -6.51
N ILE A 25 -1.65 -0.29 -5.89
CA ILE A 25 -0.51 0.45 -6.43
C ILE A 25 0.68 0.14 -5.54
N ARG A 26 1.71 -0.42 -6.13
CA ARG A 26 2.91 -0.90 -5.48
C ARG A 26 4.08 -0.02 -5.86
N PHE A 27 4.74 0.55 -4.86
CA PHE A 27 6.01 1.26 -4.99
C PHE A 27 7.14 0.28 -4.68
N GLU A 28 7.97 -0.01 -5.67
CA GLU A 28 9.08 -0.96 -5.57
C GLU A 28 10.36 -0.23 -5.09
N ASN A 29 11.33 -1.00 -4.60
CA ASN A 29 12.62 -0.52 -4.12
C ASN A 29 12.55 0.51 -2.96
N PRO A 30 12.17 0.09 -1.74
CA PRO A 30 12.03 0.97 -0.58
C PRO A 30 13.34 1.61 -0.13
N GLU A 31 14.51 1.17 -0.58
CA GLU A 31 15.79 1.83 -0.32
C GLU A 31 15.87 3.21 -0.98
N VAL A 32 15.04 3.43 -2.02
CA VAL A 32 14.86 4.73 -2.66
C VAL A 32 13.75 5.54 -2.00
N LEU A 33 12.88 4.90 -1.20
CA LEU A 33 11.71 5.51 -0.57
C LEU A 33 11.97 5.93 0.89
N PHE A 34 12.84 5.18 1.59
CA PHE A 34 13.21 5.41 2.97
C PHE A 34 14.72 5.63 3.10
N GLN A 35 15.14 6.24 4.19
CA GLN A 35 16.56 6.25 4.53
C GLN A 35 17.05 4.82 4.77
N VAL A 36 18.31 4.55 4.44
CA VAL A 36 18.89 3.21 4.57
C VAL A 36 18.78 2.71 6.00
N GLY A 37 18.21 1.52 6.17
CA GLY A 37 18.00 0.90 7.48
C GLY A 37 16.99 1.62 8.39
N SER A 38 16.23 2.57 7.87
CA SER A 38 15.30 3.41 8.62
C SER A 38 13.86 3.23 8.15
N SER A 39 12.93 3.67 8.99
CA SER A 39 11.51 3.84 8.68
C SER A 39 11.15 5.28 8.26
N GLU A 40 12.11 6.20 8.29
CA GLU A 40 11.89 7.59 7.91
C GLU A 40 11.76 7.73 6.40
N LEU A 41 10.71 8.43 5.96
CA LEU A 41 10.51 8.76 4.55
C LEU A 41 11.59 9.75 4.10
N ASN A 42 12.23 9.44 2.97
CA ASN A 42 13.10 10.42 2.34
C ASN A 42 12.29 11.43 1.52
N ASP A 43 12.95 12.51 1.09
CA ASP A 43 12.28 13.58 0.35
C ASP A 43 11.74 13.11 -1.02
N HIS A 44 12.41 12.15 -1.64
CA HIS A 44 11.93 11.57 -2.91
C HIS A 44 10.56 10.90 -2.72
N PHE A 45 10.39 10.08 -1.68
CA PHE A 45 9.11 9.41 -1.42
C PHE A 45 8.03 10.40 -0.96
N LYS A 46 8.38 11.41 -0.15
CA LYS A 46 7.46 12.48 0.21
C LYS A 46 6.91 13.20 -1.03
N ASN A 47 7.77 13.52 -1.98
CA ASN A 47 7.37 14.15 -3.26
C ASN A 47 6.44 13.23 -4.08
N ILE A 48 6.71 11.93 -4.11
CA ILE A 48 5.82 10.95 -4.74
C ILE A 48 4.46 10.96 -4.05
N LEU A 49 4.42 10.85 -2.72
CA LEU A 49 3.19 10.82 -1.94
C LEU A 49 2.39 12.12 -2.08
N ASP A 50 3.04 13.28 -2.09
CA ASP A 50 2.41 14.59 -2.30
C ASP A 50 1.75 14.71 -3.68
N SER A 51 2.31 14.06 -4.70
CA SER A 51 1.72 14.00 -6.05
C SER A 51 0.66 12.90 -6.20
N PHE A 52 0.88 11.76 -5.57
CA PHE A 52 0.04 10.57 -5.69
C PHE A 52 -1.22 10.63 -4.85
N PHE A 53 -1.06 10.89 -3.55
CA PHE A 53 -2.10 10.62 -2.57
C PHE A 53 -3.35 11.53 -2.72
N PRO A 54 -3.25 12.84 -2.98
CA PRO A 54 -4.43 13.69 -3.20
C PRO A 54 -5.27 13.22 -4.40
N ARG A 55 -4.62 12.86 -5.51
CA ARG A 55 -5.28 12.37 -6.72
C ARG A 55 -5.91 11.00 -6.51
N PHE A 56 -5.23 10.14 -5.75
CA PHE A 56 -5.74 8.84 -5.35
C PHE A 56 -7.00 8.98 -4.50
N LEU A 57 -6.99 9.85 -3.48
CA LEU A 57 -8.17 10.15 -2.68
C LEU A 57 -9.30 10.74 -3.50
N GLN A 58 -9.01 11.67 -4.43
CA GLN A 58 -10.02 12.26 -5.31
C GLN A 58 -10.79 11.20 -6.09
N ILE A 59 -10.10 10.19 -6.63
CA ILE A 59 -10.74 9.07 -7.31
C ILE A 59 -11.58 8.25 -6.34
N LEU A 60 -11.04 7.88 -5.17
CA LEU A 60 -11.73 6.99 -4.24
C LEU A 60 -12.93 7.66 -3.55
N THR A 61 -12.94 8.97 -3.44
CA THR A 61 -14.04 9.74 -2.86
C THR A 61 -15.07 10.20 -3.88
N ASP A 62 -14.85 9.93 -5.16
CA ASP A 62 -15.88 10.13 -6.19
C ASP A 62 -17.16 9.38 -5.80
N PRO A 63 -18.36 9.99 -5.93
CA PRO A 63 -19.63 9.35 -5.60
C PRO A 63 -19.81 7.97 -6.21
N LYS A 64 -19.20 7.71 -7.38
CA LYS A 64 -19.21 6.43 -8.08
C LYS A 64 -18.50 5.31 -7.29
N TYR A 65 -17.49 5.65 -6.45
CA TYR A 65 -16.67 4.66 -5.74
C TYR A 65 -16.78 4.73 -4.22
N LYS A 66 -17.00 5.93 -3.68
CA LYS A 66 -16.90 6.24 -2.24
C LYS A 66 -17.61 5.22 -1.34
N ASN A 67 -18.80 4.78 -1.74
CA ASN A 67 -19.63 3.87 -0.94
C ASN A 67 -19.23 2.39 -1.10
N TYR A 68 -18.35 2.07 -2.03
CA TYR A 68 -17.85 0.71 -2.25
C TYR A 68 -16.50 0.47 -1.58
N ILE A 69 -15.78 1.53 -1.19
CA ILE A 69 -14.50 1.41 -0.50
C ILE A 69 -14.72 1.01 0.94
N GLU A 70 -14.24 -0.17 1.32
CA GLU A 70 -14.29 -0.70 2.68
C GLU A 70 -13.03 -0.34 3.46
N GLU A 71 -11.86 -0.55 2.87
CA GLU A 71 -10.57 -0.33 3.49
C GLU A 71 -9.53 0.06 2.43
N ILE A 72 -8.60 0.91 2.80
CA ILE A 72 -7.40 1.25 2.04
C ILE A 72 -6.20 0.84 2.91
N ARG A 73 -5.51 -0.23 2.51
CA ARG A 73 -4.40 -0.78 3.27
C ARG A 73 -3.08 -0.23 2.72
N ILE A 74 -2.28 0.34 3.61
CA ILE A 74 -0.87 0.61 3.36
C ILE A 74 -0.13 -0.62 3.85
N GLU A 75 0.37 -1.45 2.92
CA GLU A 75 1.08 -2.68 3.24
C GLU A 75 2.59 -2.48 3.04
N GLY A 76 3.37 -2.75 4.09
CA GLY A 76 4.83 -2.75 4.05
C GLY A 76 5.37 -4.18 4.00
N HIS A 77 6.21 -4.45 3.01
CA HIS A 77 6.81 -5.75 2.78
C HIS A 77 8.33 -5.65 2.78
N THR A 78 9.00 -6.71 3.22
CA THR A 78 10.45 -6.83 3.21
C THR A 78 10.88 -8.07 2.44
N SER A 79 12.17 -8.18 2.14
CA SER A 79 12.79 -9.47 1.80
C SER A 79 12.93 -10.34 3.05
N SER A 80 13.32 -11.60 2.87
CA SER A 80 13.61 -12.51 3.98
C SER A 80 14.90 -12.15 4.71
N GLU A 81 15.74 -11.30 4.15
CA GLU A 81 17.03 -10.91 4.72
C GLU A 81 16.92 -9.90 5.85
N TRP A 82 17.88 -9.99 6.76
CA TRP A 82 18.18 -8.98 7.75
C TRP A 82 19.69 -8.78 7.85
N PHE A 83 20.12 -7.53 8.05
CA PHE A 83 21.53 -7.22 8.19
C PHE A 83 22.10 -7.77 9.51
N GLY A 84 23.31 -8.36 9.44
CA GLY A 84 23.98 -8.97 10.58
C GLY A 84 23.66 -10.44 10.79
N GLU A 85 24.29 -11.05 11.78
CA GLU A 85 24.04 -12.44 12.14
C GLU A 85 22.71 -12.57 12.88
N SER A 86 21.71 -13.09 12.20
CA SER A 86 20.39 -13.37 12.79
C SER A 86 19.83 -14.68 12.25
N SER A 87 19.11 -15.41 13.12
CA SER A 87 18.35 -16.56 12.64
C SER A 87 17.23 -16.09 11.71
N PRO A 88 16.72 -16.97 10.81
CA PRO A 88 15.55 -16.63 9.96
C PRO A 88 14.35 -16.14 10.76
N ARG A 89 14.14 -16.72 11.95
CA ARG A 89 13.07 -16.32 12.87
C ARG A 89 13.27 -14.91 13.40
N GLN A 90 14.50 -14.56 13.82
CA GLN A 90 14.82 -13.23 14.30
C GLN A 90 14.72 -12.19 13.17
N ALA A 91 15.23 -12.52 11.97
CA ALA A 91 15.13 -11.69 10.80
C ALA A 91 13.65 -11.36 10.48
N TYR A 92 12.75 -12.34 10.59
CA TYR A 92 11.32 -12.11 10.38
C TYR A 92 10.74 -11.08 11.37
N PHE A 93 11.07 -11.16 12.66
CA PHE A 93 10.56 -10.21 13.65
C PHE A 93 11.16 -8.81 13.50
N ASN A 94 12.46 -8.71 13.23
CA ASN A 94 13.11 -7.43 12.96
C ASN A 94 12.49 -6.74 11.72
N ASN A 95 12.25 -7.52 10.66
CA ASN A 95 11.55 -7.06 9.46
C ASN A 95 10.09 -6.69 9.73
N MET A 96 9.43 -7.36 10.69
CA MET A 96 8.06 -7.01 11.11
C MET A 96 8.03 -5.63 11.74
N GLU A 97 8.90 -5.35 12.69
CA GLU A 97 9.03 -4.04 13.33
C GLU A 97 9.30 -2.95 12.29
N LEU A 98 10.31 -3.16 11.43
CA LEU A 98 10.66 -2.19 10.38
C LEU A 98 9.49 -1.93 9.42
N SER A 99 8.79 -2.97 8.98
CA SER A 99 7.67 -2.80 8.03
C SER A 99 6.47 -2.11 8.68
N GLN A 100 6.20 -2.37 9.96
CA GLN A 100 5.16 -1.68 10.73
C GLN A 100 5.49 -0.19 10.91
N ASP A 101 6.70 0.15 11.27
CA ASP A 101 7.12 1.54 11.44
C ASP A 101 7.09 2.31 10.12
N ARG A 102 7.51 1.69 9.02
CA ARG A 102 7.46 2.29 7.68
C ARG A 102 6.02 2.63 7.28
N THR A 103 5.09 1.68 7.43
CA THR A 103 3.69 1.92 7.04
C THR A 103 2.99 2.91 7.96
N ARG A 104 3.31 2.92 9.26
CA ARG A 104 2.84 3.94 10.20
C ARG A 104 3.29 5.34 9.79
N ASN A 105 4.57 5.50 9.46
CA ASN A 105 5.13 6.80 9.07
C ASN A 105 4.54 7.28 7.73
N VAL A 106 4.27 6.37 6.78
CA VAL A 106 3.54 6.71 5.55
C VAL A 106 2.12 7.19 5.88
N LEU A 107 1.38 6.46 6.73
CA LEU A 107 0.02 6.83 7.14
C LEU A 107 -0.01 8.21 7.80
N GLU A 108 0.88 8.45 8.76
CA GLU A 108 0.99 9.73 9.46
C GLU A 108 1.28 10.87 8.48
N TYR A 109 2.24 10.67 7.58
CA TYR A 109 2.61 11.67 6.58
C TYR A 109 1.44 12.05 5.67
N ILE A 110 0.77 11.07 5.07
CA ILE A 110 -0.32 11.36 4.12
C ILE A 110 -1.55 11.94 4.81
N LEU A 111 -1.89 11.51 6.03
CA LEU A 111 -3.00 12.10 6.78
C LEU A 111 -2.72 13.54 7.22
N SER A 112 -1.46 13.88 7.54
CA SER A 112 -1.06 15.24 7.90
C SER A 112 -1.22 16.25 6.76
N LYS A 113 -1.37 15.79 5.52
CA LYS A 113 -1.55 16.63 4.32
C LYS A 113 -3.02 16.93 4.02
N ILE A 114 -3.95 16.31 4.71
CA ILE A 114 -5.39 16.54 4.49
C ILE A 114 -5.86 17.68 5.39
N ASN A 115 -6.24 18.80 4.78
CA ASN A 115 -6.72 19.98 5.50
C ASN A 115 -8.25 20.01 5.62
N ASP A 116 -8.97 19.33 4.74
CA ASP A 116 -10.43 19.22 4.78
C ASP A 116 -10.85 18.19 5.84
N GLU A 117 -11.66 18.60 6.80
CA GLU A 117 -12.05 17.79 7.96
C GLU A 117 -12.93 16.59 7.57
N ASP A 118 -13.84 16.76 6.62
CA ASP A 118 -14.70 15.66 6.15
C ASP A 118 -13.90 14.62 5.39
N LEU A 119 -12.98 15.07 4.55
CA LEU A 119 -12.06 14.20 3.83
C LEU A 119 -11.11 13.46 4.78
N PHE A 120 -10.59 14.17 5.81
CA PHE A 120 -9.75 13.57 6.83
C PHE A 120 -10.50 12.46 7.59
N ASN A 121 -11.71 12.74 8.04
CA ASN A 121 -12.55 11.78 8.78
C ASN A 121 -12.90 10.57 7.90
N TRP A 122 -13.20 10.78 6.61
CA TRP A 122 -13.41 9.70 5.67
C TRP A 122 -12.14 8.86 5.49
N ALA A 123 -11.00 9.49 5.24
CA ALA A 123 -9.71 8.81 5.04
C ALA A 123 -9.31 8.02 6.29
N LYS A 124 -9.34 8.66 7.47
CA LYS A 124 -9.04 8.06 8.77
C LYS A 124 -9.89 6.81 9.05
N SER A 125 -11.16 6.81 8.64
CA SER A 125 -12.06 5.67 8.87
C SER A 125 -11.78 4.46 7.97
N ARG A 126 -10.93 4.61 6.94
CA ARG A 126 -10.68 3.57 5.93
C ARG A 126 -9.22 3.21 5.75
N LEU A 127 -8.30 4.13 6.05
CA LEU A 127 -6.87 3.87 5.94
C LEU A 127 -6.37 3.04 7.11
N THR A 128 -5.59 2.00 6.80
CA THR A 128 -4.88 1.17 7.78
C THR A 128 -3.42 1.01 7.39
N ALA A 129 -2.54 0.90 8.39
CA ALA A 129 -1.11 0.66 8.21
C ALA A 129 -0.78 -0.76 8.67
N ASN A 130 -0.18 -1.56 7.76
CA ASN A 130 0.02 -3.00 7.95
C ASN A 130 1.46 -3.39 7.59
N GLY A 131 2.29 -3.66 8.57
CA GLY A 131 3.59 -4.27 8.37
C GLY A 131 3.44 -5.78 8.23
N LEU A 132 3.96 -6.34 7.16
CA LEU A 132 3.81 -7.76 6.82
C LEU A 132 5.13 -8.51 6.81
N SER A 133 6.25 -7.86 7.14
CA SER A 133 7.56 -8.52 7.12
C SER A 133 7.83 -9.22 5.77
N SER A 134 8.44 -10.39 5.82
CA SER A 134 8.68 -11.27 4.67
C SER A 134 7.59 -12.32 4.46
N SER A 135 6.37 -12.10 4.96
CA SER A 135 5.27 -13.08 4.84
C SER A 135 4.71 -13.22 3.41
N LYS A 136 4.97 -12.25 2.53
CA LYS A 136 4.45 -12.21 1.16
C LYS A 136 5.59 -11.92 0.17
N LEU A 137 6.54 -12.85 0.09
CA LEU A 137 7.67 -12.76 -0.83
C LEU A 137 7.21 -12.83 -2.29
N ILE A 138 7.98 -12.18 -3.16
CA ILE A 138 7.85 -12.30 -4.61
C ILE A 138 8.99 -13.20 -5.08
N TYR A 139 8.66 -14.13 -5.98
CA TYR A 139 9.60 -15.09 -6.51
C TYR A 139 9.86 -14.84 -7.99
N ASN A 140 11.06 -15.19 -8.42
CA ASN A 140 11.45 -15.28 -9.82
C ASN A 140 10.88 -16.57 -10.45
N ASN A 141 11.01 -16.71 -11.76
CA ASN A 141 10.53 -17.89 -12.49
C ASN A 141 11.26 -19.19 -12.09
N ASP A 142 12.47 -19.09 -11.55
CA ASP A 142 13.27 -20.21 -11.03
C ASP A 142 12.95 -20.56 -9.56
N LEU A 143 11.91 -19.96 -8.99
CA LEU A 143 11.47 -20.09 -7.60
C LEU A 143 12.43 -19.50 -6.56
N SER A 144 13.47 -18.80 -6.95
CA SER A 144 14.30 -18.01 -6.05
C SER A 144 13.55 -16.75 -5.61
N GLU A 145 13.81 -16.26 -4.39
CA GLU A 145 13.26 -15.00 -3.93
C GLU A 145 13.75 -13.83 -4.77
N ASN A 146 12.83 -13.01 -5.27
CA ASN A 146 13.15 -11.71 -5.83
C ASN A 146 13.15 -10.68 -4.70
N LYS A 147 14.31 -10.48 -4.06
CA LYS A 147 14.47 -9.63 -2.89
C LYS A 147 14.13 -8.17 -3.16
N GLU A 148 14.45 -7.68 -4.34
CA GLU A 148 14.18 -6.30 -4.74
C GLU A 148 12.67 -6.05 -4.84
N ARG A 149 11.94 -6.90 -5.52
CA ARG A 149 10.47 -6.78 -5.64
C ARG A 149 9.73 -7.19 -4.38
N SER A 150 10.32 -8.03 -3.53
CA SER A 150 9.75 -8.38 -2.22
C SER A 150 9.73 -7.17 -1.29
N ARG A 151 10.73 -6.29 -1.36
CA ARG A 151 10.80 -5.03 -0.62
C ARG A 151 9.96 -3.97 -1.32
N ARG A 152 8.80 -3.64 -0.76
CA ARG A 152 7.85 -2.72 -1.36
C ARG A 152 6.86 -2.11 -0.37
N VAL A 153 6.22 -1.02 -0.78
CA VAL A 153 5.03 -0.46 -0.13
C VAL A 153 3.87 -0.54 -1.11
N GLU A 154 2.73 -1.08 -0.67
CA GLU A 154 1.52 -1.18 -1.48
C GLU A 154 0.38 -0.37 -0.87
N PHE A 155 -0.36 0.35 -1.73
CA PHE A 155 -1.67 0.90 -1.41
C PHE A 155 -2.72 -0.02 -2.03
N LYS A 156 -3.41 -0.79 -1.21
CA LYS A 156 -4.35 -1.81 -1.64
C LYS A 156 -5.78 -1.43 -1.26
N ILE A 157 -6.67 -1.42 -2.25
CA ILE A 157 -8.06 -1.08 -2.04
C ILE A 157 -8.85 -2.36 -1.81
N LYS A 158 -9.57 -2.40 -0.69
CA LYS A 158 -10.60 -3.38 -0.40
C LYS A 158 -11.98 -2.80 -0.66
N THR A 159 -12.80 -3.51 -1.41
CA THR A 159 -14.17 -3.11 -1.68
C THR A 159 -15.16 -4.05 -1.00
N ASN A 160 -16.40 -3.58 -0.81
CA ASN A 160 -17.49 -4.38 -0.27
C ASN A 160 -18.24 -5.20 -1.33
N ALA A 161 -17.64 -5.42 -2.50
CA ALA A 161 -18.27 -6.11 -3.63
C ALA A 161 -18.81 -7.50 -3.26
N GLU A 162 -18.05 -8.29 -2.48
CA GLU A 162 -18.50 -9.60 -2.01
C GLU A 162 -19.77 -9.51 -1.15
N LYS A 163 -19.82 -8.54 -0.22
CA LYS A 163 -21.02 -8.31 0.62
C LYS A 163 -22.25 -7.90 -0.22
N GLN A 164 -22.03 -7.15 -1.30
CA GLN A 164 -23.07 -6.75 -2.23
C GLN A 164 -23.62 -7.96 -2.98
N ILE A 165 -22.76 -8.84 -3.48
CA ILE A 165 -23.16 -10.08 -4.17
C ILE A 165 -23.98 -10.98 -3.23
N ILE A 166 -23.53 -11.17 -1.99
CA ILE A 166 -24.27 -11.95 -0.99
C ILE A 166 -25.67 -11.39 -0.76
N ARG A 167 -25.81 -10.06 -0.58
CA ARG A 167 -27.12 -9.41 -0.41
C ARG A 167 -28.04 -9.62 -1.61
N ILE A 168 -27.53 -9.52 -2.83
CA ILE A 168 -28.30 -9.77 -4.05
C ILE A 168 -28.81 -11.22 -4.09
N LEU A 169 -27.95 -12.19 -3.77
CA LEU A 169 -28.31 -13.60 -3.73
C LEU A 169 -29.35 -13.92 -2.64
N GLU A 170 -29.28 -13.28 -1.49
CA GLU A 170 -30.27 -13.42 -0.41
C GLU A 170 -31.63 -12.84 -0.80
N GLN A 171 -31.65 -11.69 -1.50
CA GLN A 171 -32.88 -11.08 -1.97
C GLN A 171 -33.56 -11.87 -3.11
N SER A 172 -32.77 -12.57 -3.93
CA SER A 172 -33.30 -13.40 -5.03
C SER A 172 -33.91 -14.72 -4.55
N LYS A 173 -33.75 -15.08 -3.27
CA LYS A 173 -34.33 -16.29 -2.66
C LYS A 173 -35.67 -16.03 -1.96
N LYS A 174 -36.14 -14.78 -1.93
CA LYS A 174 -37.46 -14.37 -1.42
C LYS A 174 -38.44 -14.16 -2.56
#